data_8fcadda8de97a6f8affb66b7ea2f73e0
#
_entry.id   8fcadda8de97a6f8affb66b7ea2f73e0
#
_cell.length_a   1.000
_cell.length_b   1.000
_cell.length_c   1.000
_cell.angle_alpha   90.00
_cell.angle_beta   90.00
_cell.angle_gamma   90.00
#
_symmetry.space_group_name_H-M   'P 1'
#
loop_
_entity.id
_entity.type
_entity.pdbx_description
1 polymer ?
#
loop_
_entity_poly.entity_id
_entity_poly.type
_entity_poly.pdbx_seq_one_letter_code
_entity_poly.pdbx_strand_id
1 'polypeptide(L)'
;MSGAQGGGDGGCGALAWSSMSAILLSAHVVLAILAVGPIAVAASIFPRYAANAPVAGVLHRICVTYAAVGVAVPLLGIATAVAMGSLTQAWVMVSIGLTAVAAVVLVAAILPAQRAVLDGATAGRLSMSTGIFNLLWVAVTILMIVRPGSTTGV
;
A
#
# COMPACT_ATOMS: atom_id res chain seq x y z
N MET A 1 -39.22 29.24 33.71
CA MET A 1 -38.86 27.97 34.34
C MET A 1 -38.55 26.97 33.27
N SER A 2 -37.33 26.61 33.30
CA SER A 2 -36.66 25.37 33.03
C SER A 2 -36.60 24.94 31.56
N GLY A 3 -35.52 25.36 30.86
CA GLY A 3 -34.97 24.69 29.69
C GLY A 3 -33.97 23.63 30.14
N ALA A 4 -34.25 22.36 29.92
CA ALA A 4 -33.32 21.29 30.13
C ALA A 4 -32.41 21.18 28.88
N GLN A 5 -31.13 21.46 29.07
CA GLN A 5 -30.08 21.26 28.11
C GLN A 5 -29.76 19.75 27.98
N GLY A 6 -30.17 19.14 26.86
CA GLY A 6 -29.68 17.84 26.41
C GLY A 6 -28.47 18.00 25.48
N GLY A 7 -27.32 18.34 26.04
CA GLY A 7 -26.09 18.63 25.27
C GLY A 7 -24.86 17.87 25.72
N GLY A 8 -24.94 16.55 26.00
CA GLY A 8 -23.84 15.80 26.55
C GLY A 8 -23.26 14.69 25.65
N ASP A 9 -24.05 14.10 24.76
CA ASP A 9 -23.67 12.81 24.16
C ASP A 9 -22.99 12.90 22.78
N GLY A 10 -23.12 14.03 22.09
CA GLY A 10 -22.51 14.22 20.77
C GLY A 10 -21.00 14.41 20.78
N GLY A 11 -20.44 14.98 21.85
CA GLY A 11 -19.01 15.31 21.93
C GLY A 11 -18.13 14.08 22.17
N CYS A 12 -18.56 13.16 22.99
CA CYS A 12 -17.79 11.95 23.30
C CYS A 12 -17.71 11.01 22.09
N GLY A 13 -18.82 10.87 21.35
CA GLY A 13 -18.85 10.07 20.14
C GLY A 13 -17.93 10.63 19.04
N ALA A 14 -17.97 11.94 18.81
CA ALA A 14 -17.16 12.60 17.79
C ALA A 14 -15.65 12.48 18.08
N LEU A 15 -15.24 12.61 19.33
CA LEU A 15 -13.85 12.41 19.76
C LEU A 15 -13.39 10.96 19.58
N ALA A 16 -14.25 9.98 19.90
CA ALA A 16 -13.94 8.55 19.71
C ALA A 16 -13.77 8.20 18.22
N TRP A 17 -14.63 8.72 17.33
CA TRP A 17 -14.51 8.51 15.89
C TRP A 17 -13.26 9.16 15.31
N SER A 18 -12.90 10.37 15.72
CA SER A 18 -11.67 11.03 15.27
C SER A 18 -10.42 10.29 15.72
N SER A 19 -10.40 9.76 16.92
CA SER A 19 -9.28 8.95 17.43
C SER A 19 -9.16 7.62 16.69
N MET A 20 -10.26 6.95 16.38
CA MET A 20 -10.27 5.69 15.67
C MET A 20 -9.78 5.85 14.22
N SER A 21 -10.23 6.89 13.52
CA SER A 21 -9.75 7.16 12.15
C SER A 21 -8.27 7.51 12.11
N ALA A 22 -7.76 8.26 13.09
CA ALA A 22 -6.34 8.56 13.21
C ALA A 22 -5.49 7.31 13.47
N ILE A 23 -5.95 6.40 14.32
CA ILE A 23 -5.26 5.12 14.59
C ILE A 23 -5.23 4.26 13.33
N LEU A 24 -6.37 4.11 12.63
CA LEU A 24 -6.46 3.33 11.40
C LEU A 24 -5.54 3.90 10.30
N LEU A 25 -5.53 5.23 10.14
CA LEU A 25 -4.66 5.90 9.18
C LEU A 25 -3.18 5.67 9.52
N SER A 26 -2.80 5.82 10.79
CA SER A 26 -1.42 5.60 11.23
C SER A 26 -1.00 4.15 11.03
N ALA A 27 -1.84 3.19 11.38
CA ALA A 27 -1.59 1.77 11.18
C ALA A 27 -1.44 1.44 9.68
N HIS A 28 -2.31 2.00 8.82
CA HIS A 28 -2.23 1.83 7.37
C HIS A 28 -0.90 2.36 6.81
N VAL A 29 -0.50 3.58 7.18
CA VAL A 29 0.75 4.19 6.71
C VAL A 29 1.98 3.40 7.17
N VAL A 30 2.04 3.04 8.46
CA VAL A 30 3.16 2.24 9.00
C VAL A 30 3.24 0.89 8.29
N LEU A 31 2.11 0.19 8.13
CA LEU A 31 2.09 -1.10 7.44
C LEU A 31 2.48 -0.96 5.96
N ALA A 32 2.05 0.10 5.28
CA ALA A 32 2.44 0.36 3.90
C ALA A 32 3.96 0.52 3.77
N ILE A 33 4.59 1.30 4.64
CA ILE A 33 6.05 1.48 4.64
C ILE A 33 6.77 0.14 4.91
N LEU A 34 6.33 -0.60 5.94
CA LEU A 34 6.98 -1.84 6.35
C LEU A 34 6.77 -3.00 5.37
N ALA A 35 5.66 -3.03 4.64
CA ALA A 35 5.39 -4.08 3.66
C ALA A 35 5.99 -3.74 2.29
N VAL A 36 5.75 -2.54 1.77
CA VAL A 36 6.15 -2.14 0.41
C VAL A 36 7.64 -1.84 0.31
N GLY A 37 8.24 -1.24 1.34
CA GLY A 37 9.67 -0.91 1.35
C GLY A 37 10.57 -2.10 1.06
N PRO A 38 10.49 -3.21 1.82
CA PRO A 38 11.27 -4.41 1.56
C PRO A 38 11.03 -5.01 0.18
N ILE A 39 9.78 -5.00 -0.33
CA ILE A 39 9.47 -5.49 -1.69
C ILE A 39 10.19 -4.62 -2.73
N ALA A 40 10.05 -3.30 -2.63
CA ALA A 40 10.63 -2.36 -3.58
C ALA A 40 12.16 -2.50 -3.65
N VAL A 41 12.82 -2.62 -2.49
CA VAL A 41 14.28 -2.82 -2.41
C VAL A 41 14.67 -4.19 -2.98
N ALA A 42 14.08 -5.28 -2.47
CA ALA A 42 14.44 -6.64 -2.87
C ALA A 42 14.20 -6.87 -4.37
N ALA A 43 13.07 -6.42 -4.91
CA ALA A 43 12.79 -6.53 -6.34
C ALA A 43 13.76 -5.70 -7.19
N SER A 44 14.14 -4.50 -6.75
CA SER A 44 15.03 -3.60 -7.50
C SER A 44 16.47 -4.09 -7.58
N ILE A 45 16.96 -4.73 -6.53
CA ILE A 45 18.34 -5.28 -6.51
C ILE A 45 18.43 -6.70 -7.08
N PHE A 46 17.32 -7.42 -7.18
CA PHE A 46 17.28 -8.81 -7.63
C PHE A 46 18.01 -9.03 -8.96
N PRO A 47 17.85 -8.21 -10.03
CA PRO A 47 18.54 -8.42 -11.30
C PRO A 47 20.08 -8.39 -11.19
N ARG A 48 20.60 -7.61 -10.23
CA ARG A 48 22.07 -7.52 -10.00
C ARG A 48 22.64 -8.80 -9.37
N TYR A 49 21.82 -9.51 -8.60
CA TYR A 49 22.21 -10.74 -7.90
C TYR A 49 21.63 -12.00 -8.53
N ALA A 50 21.06 -11.90 -9.75
CA ALA A 50 20.44 -13.03 -10.45
C ALA A 50 21.41 -14.22 -10.65
N ALA A 51 22.69 -13.96 -10.87
CA ALA A 51 23.72 -14.98 -11.00
C ALA A 51 24.16 -15.63 -9.66
N ASN A 52 23.78 -15.03 -8.52
CA ASN A 52 24.10 -15.54 -7.18
C ASN A 52 22.87 -16.21 -6.59
N ALA A 53 22.68 -17.49 -6.87
CA ALA A 53 21.48 -18.24 -6.49
C ALA A 53 21.10 -18.15 -4.99
N PRO A 54 22.02 -18.22 -4.00
CA PRO A 54 21.71 -18.02 -2.61
C PRO A 54 21.09 -16.65 -2.30
N VAL A 55 21.68 -15.57 -2.83
CA VAL A 55 21.21 -14.20 -2.62
C VAL A 55 19.88 -13.98 -3.33
N ALA A 56 19.77 -14.40 -4.60
CA ALA A 56 18.52 -14.30 -5.36
C ALA A 56 17.37 -15.05 -4.67
N GLY A 57 17.64 -16.22 -4.09
CA GLY A 57 16.64 -16.98 -3.32
C GLY A 57 16.14 -16.25 -2.08
N VAL A 58 17.03 -15.56 -1.35
CA VAL A 58 16.66 -14.73 -0.19
C VAL A 58 15.81 -13.55 -0.64
N LEU A 59 16.20 -12.84 -1.70
CA LEU A 59 15.44 -11.70 -2.24
C LEU A 59 14.06 -12.11 -2.71
N HIS A 60 13.92 -13.23 -3.40
CA HIS A 60 12.63 -13.80 -3.80
C HIS A 60 11.75 -14.11 -2.59
N ARG A 61 12.33 -14.76 -1.56
CA ARG A 61 11.60 -15.08 -0.32
C ARG A 61 11.10 -13.82 0.39
N ILE A 62 11.91 -12.76 0.44
CA ILE A 62 11.49 -11.46 0.96
C ILE A 62 10.29 -10.94 0.16
N CYS A 63 10.36 -10.90 -1.16
CA CYS A 63 9.24 -10.44 -2.00
C CYS A 63 7.96 -11.25 -1.75
N VAL A 64 8.02 -12.58 -1.66
CA VAL A 64 6.86 -13.43 -1.41
C VAL A 64 6.27 -13.19 -0.02
N THR A 65 7.10 -13.17 1.02
CA THR A 65 6.66 -12.97 2.41
C THR A 65 6.00 -11.61 2.58
N TYR A 66 6.64 -10.55 2.11
CA TYR A 66 6.10 -9.20 2.24
C TYR A 66 4.94 -8.93 1.27
N ALA A 67 4.82 -9.64 0.15
CA ALA A 67 3.62 -9.60 -0.70
C ALA A 67 2.39 -10.14 0.05
N ALA A 68 2.54 -11.22 0.81
CA ALA A 68 1.47 -11.76 1.65
C ALA A 68 1.05 -10.77 2.75
N VAL A 69 2.03 -10.17 3.46
CA VAL A 69 1.77 -9.12 4.46
C VAL A 69 1.15 -7.88 3.81
N GLY A 70 1.59 -7.54 2.60
CA GLY A 70 1.13 -6.39 1.82
C GLY A 70 -0.37 -6.42 1.48
N VAL A 71 -1.01 -7.58 1.51
CA VAL A 71 -2.48 -7.68 1.34
C VAL A 71 -3.23 -6.91 2.45
N ALA A 72 -2.68 -6.83 3.64
CA ALA A 72 -3.29 -6.07 4.74
C ALA A 72 -3.29 -4.55 4.48
N VAL A 73 -2.38 -4.04 3.65
CA VAL A 73 -2.28 -2.60 3.32
C VAL A 73 -3.57 -2.06 2.66
N PRO A 74 -4.06 -2.62 1.53
CA PRO A 74 -5.30 -2.16 0.94
C PRO A 74 -6.52 -2.40 1.84
N LEU A 75 -6.54 -3.46 2.63
CA LEU A 75 -7.64 -3.73 3.57
C LEU A 75 -7.73 -2.63 4.64
N LEU A 76 -6.61 -2.26 5.26
CA LEU A 76 -6.58 -1.14 6.21
C LEU A 76 -6.86 0.21 5.52
N GLY A 77 -6.41 0.40 4.28
CA GLY A 77 -6.71 1.59 3.49
C GLY A 77 -8.21 1.77 3.25
N ILE A 78 -8.90 0.70 2.86
CA ILE A 78 -10.36 0.71 2.68
C ILE A 78 -11.07 0.95 4.01
N ALA A 79 -10.68 0.26 5.08
CA ALA A 79 -11.24 0.46 6.41
C ALA A 79 -11.08 1.93 6.88
N THR A 80 -9.91 2.53 6.64
CA THR A 80 -9.64 3.94 6.93
C THR A 80 -10.54 4.86 6.10
N ALA A 81 -10.67 4.61 4.80
CA ALA A 81 -11.50 5.40 3.90
C ALA A 81 -13.00 5.34 4.29
N VAL A 82 -13.47 4.16 4.72
CA VAL A 82 -14.84 4.00 5.26
C VAL A 82 -15.00 4.79 6.56
N ALA A 83 -14.07 4.66 7.51
CA ALA A 83 -14.13 5.38 8.79
C ALA A 83 -14.08 6.90 8.61
N MET A 84 -13.42 7.39 7.56
CA MET A 84 -13.33 8.82 7.22
C MET A 84 -14.48 9.30 6.32
N GLY A 85 -15.39 8.44 5.87
CA GLY A 85 -16.45 8.78 4.92
C GLY A 85 -15.94 9.24 3.55
N SER A 86 -14.70 8.87 3.19
CA SER A 86 -14.02 9.35 1.97
C SER A 86 -13.98 8.32 0.84
N LEU A 87 -14.64 7.17 1.00
CA LEU A 87 -14.53 6.04 0.05
C LEU A 87 -14.95 6.41 -1.37
N THR A 88 -15.93 7.30 -1.53
CA THR A 88 -16.44 7.75 -2.83
C THR A 88 -15.66 8.90 -3.46
N GLN A 89 -14.62 9.40 -2.79
CA GLN A 89 -13.79 10.47 -3.33
C GLN A 89 -12.92 9.94 -4.47
N ALA A 90 -12.79 10.73 -5.54
CA ALA A 90 -12.09 10.32 -6.76
C ALA A 90 -10.65 9.88 -6.51
N TRP A 91 -9.90 10.59 -5.64
CA TRP A 91 -8.52 10.25 -5.32
C TRP A 91 -8.40 8.88 -4.60
N VAL A 92 -9.38 8.51 -3.75
CA VAL A 92 -9.42 7.20 -3.09
C VAL A 92 -9.65 6.09 -4.12
N MET A 93 -10.64 6.27 -5.01
CA MET A 93 -10.96 5.29 -6.04
C MET A 93 -9.77 5.06 -6.99
N VAL A 94 -9.10 6.14 -7.40
CA VAL A 94 -7.88 6.05 -8.24
C VAL A 94 -6.75 5.35 -7.49
N SER A 95 -6.54 5.67 -6.20
CA SER A 95 -5.52 5.01 -5.37
C SER A 95 -5.77 3.51 -5.23
N ILE A 96 -7.03 3.09 -5.03
CA ILE A 96 -7.41 1.67 -4.97
C ILE A 96 -7.10 0.99 -6.31
N GLY A 97 -7.48 1.60 -7.42
CA GLY A 97 -7.20 1.08 -8.77
C GLY A 97 -5.69 0.91 -9.03
N LEU A 98 -4.90 1.93 -8.75
CA LEU A 98 -3.42 1.87 -8.90
C LEU A 98 -2.79 0.82 -7.99
N THR A 99 -3.27 0.70 -6.75
CA THR A 99 -2.79 -0.33 -5.81
C THR A 99 -3.12 -1.74 -6.32
N ALA A 100 -4.32 -1.95 -6.89
CA ALA A 100 -4.69 -3.22 -7.49
C ALA A 100 -3.78 -3.55 -8.70
N VAL A 101 -3.50 -2.57 -9.57
CA VAL A 101 -2.56 -2.75 -10.70
C VAL A 101 -1.16 -3.09 -10.19
N ALA A 102 -0.66 -2.40 -9.16
CA ALA A 102 0.64 -2.70 -8.55
C ALA A 102 0.69 -4.12 -7.98
N ALA A 103 -0.37 -4.58 -7.31
CA ALA A 103 -0.48 -5.94 -6.79
C ALA A 103 -0.46 -6.99 -7.94
N VAL A 104 -1.18 -6.73 -9.03
CA VAL A 104 -1.15 -7.60 -10.23
C VAL A 104 0.25 -7.65 -10.83
N VAL A 105 0.93 -6.51 -10.99
CA VAL A 105 2.32 -6.48 -11.49
C VAL A 105 3.25 -7.28 -10.59
N LEU A 106 3.11 -7.17 -9.29
CA LEU A 106 3.91 -7.95 -8.33
C LEU A 106 3.68 -9.45 -8.49
N VAL A 107 2.42 -9.88 -8.40
CA VAL A 107 2.05 -11.31 -8.35
C VAL A 107 2.15 -12.00 -9.71
N ALA A 108 1.77 -11.31 -10.80
CA ALA A 108 1.69 -11.91 -12.13
C ALA A 108 2.95 -11.67 -13.00
N ALA A 109 3.77 -10.65 -12.67
CA ALA A 109 4.96 -10.36 -13.46
C ALA A 109 6.25 -10.53 -12.66
N ILE A 110 6.38 -9.90 -11.47
CA ILE A 110 7.65 -9.87 -10.72
C ILE A 110 7.93 -11.24 -10.08
N LEU A 111 7.01 -11.78 -9.28
CA LEU A 111 7.25 -13.03 -8.57
C LEU A 111 7.49 -14.23 -9.50
N PRO A 112 6.70 -14.44 -10.59
CA PRO A 112 6.97 -15.51 -11.53
C PRO A 112 8.29 -15.33 -12.29
N ALA A 113 8.64 -14.10 -12.67
CA ALA A 113 9.91 -13.81 -13.33
C ALA A 113 11.11 -14.07 -12.42
N GLN A 114 11.03 -13.71 -11.13
CA GLN A 114 12.06 -14.04 -10.16
C GLN A 114 12.24 -15.56 -10.01
N ARG A 115 11.13 -16.30 -9.96
CA ARG A 115 11.16 -17.77 -9.88
C ARG A 115 11.77 -18.39 -11.11
N ALA A 116 11.40 -17.92 -12.31
CA ALA A 116 11.98 -18.37 -13.56
C ALA A 116 13.51 -18.14 -13.61
N VAL A 117 13.99 -17.02 -13.07
CA VAL A 117 15.43 -16.73 -12.97
C VAL A 117 16.13 -17.71 -12.01
N LEU A 118 15.50 -18.07 -10.90
CA LEU A 118 16.03 -19.09 -9.99
C LEU A 118 16.10 -20.48 -10.66
N ASP A 119 15.22 -20.74 -11.63
CA ASP A 119 15.16 -21.96 -12.44
C ASP A 119 16.08 -21.88 -13.69
N GLY A 120 16.90 -20.82 -13.83
CA GLY A 120 17.90 -20.66 -14.89
C GLY A 120 17.52 -19.76 -16.07
N ALA A 121 16.36 -19.08 -16.03
CA ALA A 121 15.97 -18.12 -17.06
C ALA A 121 16.73 -16.78 -16.93
N THR A 122 16.70 -15.96 -17.99
CA THR A 122 17.31 -14.63 -18.00
C THR A 122 16.44 -13.57 -17.33
N ALA A 123 17.04 -12.60 -16.63
CA ALA A 123 16.35 -11.54 -15.89
C ALA A 123 15.83 -10.37 -16.77
N GLY A 124 15.80 -10.50 -18.10
CA GLY A 124 15.67 -9.39 -19.03
C GLY A 124 14.43 -8.46 -18.86
N ARG A 125 13.29 -9.00 -18.47
CA ARG A 125 12.06 -8.19 -18.29
C ARG A 125 11.82 -7.76 -16.84
N LEU A 126 12.59 -8.26 -15.89
CA LEU A 126 12.35 -8.07 -14.47
C LEU A 126 12.58 -6.61 -14.04
N SER A 127 13.62 -5.96 -14.56
CA SER A 127 13.93 -4.55 -14.25
C SER A 127 12.80 -3.61 -14.67
N MET A 128 12.17 -3.84 -15.83
CA MET A 128 11.06 -3.03 -16.31
C MET A 128 9.82 -3.20 -15.44
N SER A 129 9.45 -4.43 -15.12
CA SER A 129 8.29 -4.72 -14.25
C SER A 129 8.47 -4.13 -12.85
N THR A 130 9.67 -4.19 -12.31
CA THR A 130 10.00 -3.59 -11.02
C THR A 130 9.96 -2.07 -11.06
N GLY A 131 10.43 -1.46 -12.15
CA GLY A 131 10.34 -0.01 -12.37
C GLY A 131 8.88 0.46 -12.40
N ILE A 132 8.01 -0.24 -13.13
CA ILE A 132 6.57 0.05 -13.19
C ILE A 132 5.95 -0.08 -11.79
N PHE A 133 6.23 -1.14 -11.06
CA PHE A 133 5.76 -1.34 -9.69
C PHE A 133 6.13 -0.17 -8.78
N ASN A 134 7.39 0.25 -8.80
CA ASN A 134 7.87 1.36 -7.97
C ASN A 134 7.20 2.69 -8.35
N LEU A 135 7.02 2.97 -9.65
CA LEU A 135 6.33 4.17 -10.12
C LEU A 135 4.86 4.20 -9.69
N LEU A 136 4.17 3.06 -9.75
CA LEU A 136 2.78 2.95 -9.27
C LEU A 136 2.68 3.30 -7.77
N TRP A 137 3.61 2.80 -6.95
CA TRP A 137 3.63 3.11 -5.52
C TRP A 137 3.94 4.58 -5.23
N VAL A 138 4.85 5.19 -5.98
CA VAL A 138 5.10 6.63 -5.89
C VAL A 138 3.84 7.42 -6.23
N ALA A 139 3.14 7.05 -7.30
CA ALA A 139 1.90 7.71 -7.69
C ALA A 139 0.80 7.57 -6.63
N VAL A 140 0.61 6.37 -6.06
CA VAL A 140 -0.35 6.12 -4.97
C VAL A 140 -0.01 6.98 -3.75
N THR A 141 1.26 7.02 -3.37
CA THR A 141 1.72 7.81 -2.21
C THR A 141 1.46 9.31 -2.42
N ILE A 142 1.77 9.84 -3.59
CA ILE A 142 1.50 11.25 -3.93
C ILE A 142 -0.01 11.55 -3.87
N LEU A 143 -0.85 10.68 -4.45
CA LEU A 143 -2.31 10.85 -4.43
C LEU A 143 -2.87 10.87 -3.00
N MET A 144 -2.34 10.02 -2.12
CA MET A 144 -2.76 9.96 -0.72
C MET A 144 -2.32 11.18 0.09
N ILE A 145 -1.21 11.81 -0.27
CA ILE A 145 -0.73 13.04 0.40
C ILE A 145 -1.48 14.26 -0.13
N VAL A 146 -1.56 14.43 -1.46
CA VAL A 146 -2.13 15.61 -2.11
C VAL A 146 -3.66 15.66 -1.98
N ARG A 147 -4.34 14.50 -1.97
CA ARG A 147 -5.81 14.37 -1.85
C ARG A 147 -6.57 15.33 -2.77
N PRO A 148 -6.34 15.31 -4.09
CA PRO A 148 -6.93 16.29 -4.99
C PRO A 148 -8.45 16.26 -4.94
N GLY A 149 -9.08 17.44 -4.76
CA GLY A 149 -10.53 17.59 -4.67
C GLY A 149 -11.13 17.35 -3.29
N SER A 150 -10.31 17.15 -2.24
CA SER A 150 -10.81 17.15 -0.87
C SER A 150 -10.83 18.57 -0.31
N THR A 151 -11.86 18.87 0.52
CA THR A 151 -11.97 20.17 1.22
C THR A 151 -10.91 20.35 2.33
N THR A 152 -10.13 19.32 2.59
CA THR A 152 -9.07 19.25 3.62
C THR A 152 -7.67 19.02 3.02
N GLY A 153 -7.54 19.12 1.70
CA GLY A 153 -6.23 19.03 1.02
C GLY A 153 -5.38 20.27 1.23
N VAL A 154 -4.05 20.09 1.28
CA VAL A 154 -3.03 21.17 1.31
C VAL A 154 -3.09 21.89 -0.02
#